data_a8028df957e38d02540aaf5fbfa23738
#
_entry.id   a8028df957e38d02540aaf5fbfa23738
#
_cell.length_a   1.000
_cell.length_b   1.000
_cell.length_c   1.000
_cell.angle_alpha   90.00
_cell.angle_beta   90.00
_cell.angle_gamma   90.00
#
_symmetry.space_group_name_H-M   'P 1'
#
loop_
_entity.id
_entity.type
_entity.pdbx_description
1 polymer ?
#
loop_
_entity_poly.entity_id
_entity_poly.type
_entity_poly.pdbx_seq_one_letter_code
_entity_poly.pdbx_strand_id
1 'polypeptide(L)'
;MKNFLLILLYFINNVLVLSAQGTPGKWGDQGNGTYINPILNADYSDPDVIRVRDKYYMIASDFHFLGMQVLESSDMINWKLISQIYHHFDFPGWDNNQQYAGGSWAPSIRYHDNKFWVFFCTPKEGLFMSNAVNPSGPWSPLHLVKKVEKWEDPCPFWDEDGQAYLGRSRHGAGPIIIHKMSADGTRLLDEGMTVYTGPVAEGTKIFKKDGYYYLSIPEGGVGTGW
;
A
#
# COMPACT_ATOMS: atom_id res chain seq x y z
N MET A 1 -60.73 26.37 36.25
CA MET A 1 -59.54 25.53 36.47
C MET A 1 -59.20 24.84 35.18
N LYS A 2 -58.13 25.25 34.52
CA LYS A 2 -57.71 24.80 33.20
C LYS A 2 -56.76 23.63 33.35
N ASN A 3 -57.15 22.48 32.80
CA ASN A 3 -56.27 21.31 32.73
C ASN A 3 -55.25 21.51 31.63
N PHE A 4 -53.96 21.58 31.99
CA PHE A 4 -52.85 21.54 31.08
C PHE A 4 -52.51 20.09 30.77
N LEU A 5 -52.75 19.70 29.49
CA LEU A 5 -52.34 18.41 28.95
C LEU A 5 -50.88 18.53 28.48
N LEU A 6 -49.97 17.88 29.21
CA LEU A 6 -48.56 17.81 28.82
C LEU A 6 -48.41 16.70 27.79
N ILE A 7 -48.23 17.06 26.53
CA ILE A 7 -47.87 16.13 25.47
C ILE A 7 -46.35 15.97 25.49
N LEU A 8 -45.91 14.83 26.00
CA LEU A 8 -44.49 14.44 25.97
C LEU A 8 -44.21 13.90 24.58
N LEU A 9 -43.57 14.73 23.73
CA LEU A 9 -43.06 14.28 22.45
C LEU A 9 -41.81 13.44 22.67
N TYR A 10 -41.93 12.14 22.59
CA TYR A 10 -40.80 11.23 22.45
C TYR A 10 -40.19 11.39 21.06
N PHE A 11 -39.10 12.15 20.96
CA PHE A 11 -38.22 12.09 19.81
C PHE A 11 -37.47 10.77 19.84
N ILE A 12 -37.94 9.77 19.12
CA ILE A 12 -37.14 8.59 18.78
C ILE A 12 -36.10 9.06 17.76
N ASN A 13 -34.89 9.30 18.23
CA ASN A 13 -33.76 9.44 17.36
C ASN A 13 -33.47 8.07 16.72
N ASN A 14 -34.14 7.78 15.62
CA ASN A 14 -33.67 6.78 14.69
C ASN A 14 -32.41 7.34 14.06
N VAL A 15 -31.27 7.01 14.66
CA VAL A 15 -29.98 7.09 13.96
C VAL A 15 -30.07 6.05 12.85
N LEU A 16 -30.51 6.48 11.68
CA LEU A 16 -30.27 5.77 10.45
C LEU A 16 -28.74 5.69 10.32
N VAL A 17 -28.18 4.58 10.75
CA VAL A 17 -26.86 4.18 10.29
C VAL A 17 -27.03 3.98 8.78
N LEU A 18 -26.79 5.04 8.02
CA LEU A 18 -26.51 4.93 6.61
C LEU A 18 -25.18 4.15 6.53
N SER A 19 -25.27 2.81 6.57
CA SER A 19 -24.27 2.02 5.93
C SER A 19 -24.27 2.51 4.48
N ALA A 20 -23.15 3.04 4.02
CA ALA A 20 -22.90 3.23 2.60
C ALA A 20 -22.86 1.82 1.96
N GLN A 21 -24.02 1.19 1.87
CA GLN A 21 -24.20 0.08 0.95
C GLN A 21 -24.05 0.73 -0.41
N GLY A 22 -22.96 0.40 -1.08
CA GLY A 22 -22.82 0.70 -2.49
C GLY A 22 -24.12 0.30 -3.15
N THR A 23 -24.64 1.12 -4.02
CA THR A 23 -25.83 0.80 -4.82
C THR A 23 -25.66 -0.63 -5.30
N PRO A 24 -26.66 -1.54 -5.13
CA PRO A 24 -26.60 -2.86 -5.71
C PRO A 24 -26.33 -2.66 -7.20
N GLY A 25 -25.11 -2.70 -7.59
CA GLY A 25 -24.57 -2.23 -8.84
C GLY A 25 -23.87 -3.36 -9.55
N LYS A 26 -23.33 -3.06 -10.67
CA LYS A 26 -22.73 -4.04 -11.58
C LYS A 26 -21.43 -4.68 -11.05
N TRP A 27 -20.86 -4.21 -9.94
CA TRP A 27 -19.58 -4.67 -9.38
C TRP A 27 -19.55 -4.65 -7.84
N GLY A 28 -18.50 -5.23 -7.26
CA GLY A 28 -18.33 -5.34 -5.81
C GLY A 28 -19.18 -6.44 -5.18
N ASP A 29 -19.36 -6.35 -3.86
CA ASP A 29 -20.13 -7.31 -3.07
C ASP A 29 -21.62 -7.27 -3.48
N GLN A 30 -22.18 -8.45 -3.77
CA GLN A 30 -23.58 -8.60 -4.17
C GLN A 30 -24.51 -8.88 -2.98
N GLY A 31 -23.98 -8.96 -1.75
CA GLY A 31 -24.74 -9.24 -0.52
C GLY A 31 -25.28 -10.67 -0.40
N ASN A 32 -24.93 -11.57 -1.28
CA ASN A 32 -25.38 -12.97 -1.33
C ASN A 32 -24.23 -13.98 -1.25
N GLY A 33 -23.02 -13.51 -0.83
CA GLY A 33 -21.81 -14.34 -0.78
C GLY A 33 -21.05 -14.41 -2.12
N THR A 34 -21.46 -13.65 -3.12
CA THR A 34 -20.74 -13.48 -4.39
C THR A 34 -20.29 -12.04 -4.59
N TYR A 35 -19.32 -11.83 -5.49
CA TYR A 35 -18.88 -10.49 -5.90
C TYR A 35 -18.64 -10.43 -7.41
N ILE A 36 -18.62 -9.22 -7.95
CA ILE A 36 -18.31 -8.92 -9.35
C ILE A 36 -17.16 -7.92 -9.39
N ASN A 37 -16.14 -8.21 -10.17
CA ASN A 37 -15.03 -7.29 -10.38
C ASN A 37 -15.44 -6.08 -11.23
N PRO A 38 -14.82 -4.90 -10.99
CA PRO A 38 -13.85 -4.61 -9.92
C PRO A 38 -14.51 -4.53 -8.55
N ILE A 39 -13.81 -5.00 -7.50
CA ILE A 39 -14.29 -4.90 -6.11
C ILE A 39 -14.18 -3.48 -5.54
N LEU A 40 -13.28 -2.67 -6.09
CA LEU A 40 -13.10 -1.27 -5.77
C LEU A 40 -13.35 -0.42 -7.01
N ASN A 41 -14.26 0.55 -6.89
CA ASN A 41 -14.56 1.50 -7.97
C ASN A 41 -13.65 2.73 -7.86
N ALA A 42 -12.35 2.51 -7.92
CA ALA A 42 -11.32 3.54 -7.85
C ALA A 42 -10.03 3.02 -8.49
N ASP A 43 -9.13 3.94 -8.82
CA ASP A 43 -7.82 3.61 -9.35
C ASP A 43 -6.85 3.32 -8.18
N TYR A 44 -6.49 2.04 -8.03
CA TYR A 44 -5.49 1.56 -7.10
C TYR A 44 -4.41 0.83 -7.89
N SER A 45 -3.51 1.60 -8.51
CA SER A 45 -2.40 1.07 -9.30
C SER A 45 -1.36 0.39 -8.42
N ASP A 46 -0.78 -0.70 -8.93
CA ASP A 46 0.30 -1.45 -8.29
C ASP A 46 0.00 -1.82 -6.82
N PRO A 47 -1.15 -2.42 -6.52
CA PRO A 47 -1.53 -2.70 -5.15
C PRO A 47 -0.63 -3.77 -4.51
N ASP A 48 -0.33 -3.60 -3.25
CA ASP A 48 0.30 -4.62 -2.41
C ASP A 48 -0.59 -4.92 -1.20
N VAL A 49 -0.80 -6.21 -0.93
CA VAL A 49 -1.72 -6.67 0.11
C VAL A 49 -1.02 -7.66 1.02
N ILE A 50 -1.18 -7.48 2.33
CA ILE A 50 -0.75 -8.46 3.32
C ILE A 50 -1.92 -8.89 4.21
N ARG A 51 -1.81 -10.09 4.75
CA ARG A 51 -2.69 -10.57 5.82
C ARG A 51 -1.95 -10.53 7.16
N VAL A 52 -2.55 -9.88 8.15
CA VAL A 52 -2.07 -9.89 9.52
C VAL A 52 -3.22 -10.33 10.43
N ARG A 53 -3.07 -11.51 11.02
CA ARG A 53 -4.13 -12.20 11.79
C ARG A 53 -5.38 -12.45 10.93
N ASP A 54 -6.50 -11.83 11.27
CA ASP A 54 -7.80 -11.96 10.62
C ASP A 54 -8.14 -10.81 9.65
N LYS A 55 -7.18 -9.91 9.41
CA LYS A 55 -7.36 -8.72 8.58
C LYS A 55 -6.40 -8.69 7.40
N TYR A 56 -6.84 -8.04 6.33
CA TYR A 56 -6.04 -7.72 5.16
C TYR A 56 -5.79 -6.21 5.12
N TYR A 57 -4.58 -5.84 4.71
CA TYR A 57 -4.16 -4.44 4.57
C TYR A 57 -3.60 -4.22 3.18
N MET A 58 -4.07 -3.19 2.52
CA MET A 58 -3.69 -2.85 1.15
C MET A 58 -3.16 -1.42 1.09
N ILE A 59 -2.12 -1.22 0.30
CA ILE A 59 -1.62 0.07 -0.16
C ILE A 59 -1.47 0.01 -1.68
N ALA A 60 -1.38 1.18 -2.32
CA ALA A 60 -1.20 1.30 -3.76
C ALA A 60 -0.36 2.53 -4.10
N SER A 61 0.04 2.68 -5.35
CA SER A 61 0.69 3.89 -5.86
C SER A 61 -0.16 5.13 -5.58
N ASP A 62 0.50 6.23 -5.28
CA ASP A 62 -0.13 7.52 -5.05
C ASP A 62 0.46 8.59 -6.00
N PHE A 63 -0.12 8.71 -7.18
CA PHE A 63 0.33 9.66 -8.20
C PHE A 63 -0.17 11.10 -7.98
N HIS A 64 -1.09 11.30 -7.04
CA HIS A 64 -1.80 12.55 -6.85
C HIS A 64 -1.57 13.18 -5.47
N PHE A 65 -0.58 12.69 -4.72
CA PHE A 65 -0.17 13.21 -3.41
C PHE A 65 -1.26 13.17 -2.34
N LEU A 66 -2.10 12.14 -2.38
CA LEU A 66 -3.17 11.91 -1.40
C LEU A 66 -2.66 11.32 -0.08
N GLY A 67 -1.38 10.93 -0.03
CA GLY A 67 -0.74 10.46 1.19
C GLY A 67 -0.57 8.94 1.30
N MET A 68 -0.68 8.20 0.18
CA MET A 68 -0.63 6.74 0.12
C MET A 68 -1.58 6.11 1.14
N GLN A 69 -2.79 5.84 0.71
CA GLN A 69 -3.88 5.34 1.53
C GLN A 69 -3.61 3.91 2.01
N VAL A 70 -3.97 3.64 3.26
CA VAL A 70 -4.00 2.28 3.83
C VAL A 70 -5.45 1.84 3.94
N LEU A 71 -5.78 0.74 3.30
CA LEU A 71 -7.10 0.13 3.35
C LEU A 71 -7.06 -1.15 4.18
N GLU A 72 -8.13 -1.39 4.94
CA GLU A 72 -8.35 -2.60 5.73
C GLU A 72 -9.56 -3.35 5.21
N SER A 73 -9.48 -4.68 5.20
CA SER A 73 -10.61 -5.57 4.90
C SER A 73 -10.57 -6.83 5.77
N SER A 74 -11.72 -7.46 5.99
CA SER A 74 -11.82 -8.79 6.61
C SER A 74 -12.00 -9.91 5.58
N ASP A 75 -12.31 -9.59 4.32
CA ASP A 75 -12.77 -10.54 3.31
C ASP A 75 -12.14 -10.32 1.93
N MET A 76 -11.29 -9.28 1.78
CA MET A 76 -10.69 -8.83 0.52
C MET A 76 -11.70 -8.26 -0.51
N ILE A 77 -12.96 -8.11 -0.15
CA ILE A 77 -14.02 -7.57 -1.00
C ILE A 77 -14.44 -6.19 -0.51
N ASN A 78 -14.69 -6.09 0.79
CA ASN A 78 -15.14 -4.86 1.44
C ASN A 78 -13.95 -4.16 2.09
N TRP A 79 -13.51 -3.04 1.49
CA TRP A 79 -12.34 -2.29 1.93
C TRP A 79 -12.72 -0.97 2.58
N LYS A 80 -12.02 -0.61 3.64
CA LYS A 80 -12.18 0.63 4.37
C LYS A 80 -10.87 1.37 4.46
N LEU A 81 -10.85 2.65 4.07
CA LEU A 81 -9.73 3.55 4.32
C LEU A 81 -9.56 3.77 5.82
N ILE A 82 -8.38 3.50 6.36
CA ILE A 82 -8.09 3.61 7.79
C ILE A 82 -7.01 4.62 8.12
N SER A 83 -6.09 4.90 7.20
CA SER A 83 -5.01 5.90 7.41
C SER A 83 -4.34 6.29 6.10
N GLN A 84 -3.36 7.19 6.22
CA GLN A 84 -2.43 7.60 5.18
C GLN A 84 -1.01 7.52 5.72
N ILE A 85 -0.05 7.15 4.86
CA ILE A 85 1.36 6.98 5.26
C ILE A 85 2.04 8.33 5.49
N TYR A 86 1.69 9.33 4.67
CA TYR A 86 2.22 10.68 4.77
C TYR A 86 1.13 11.71 4.42
N HIS A 87 1.34 12.97 4.76
CA HIS A 87 0.40 14.05 4.43
C HIS A 87 0.91 14.99 3.34
N HIS A 88 2.22 15.09 3.21
CA HIS A 88 2.91 15.86 2.16
C HIS A 88 4.37 15.41 2.09
N PHE A 89 5.06 15.85 1.06
CA PHE A 89 6.50 15.69 0.96
C PHE A 89 7.20 17.05 1.21
N ASP A 90 8.26 17.02 2.00
CA ASP A 90 9.12 18.20 2.27
C ASP A 90 10.18 18.41 1.18
N PHE A 91 9.78 18.24 -0.10
CA PHE A 91 10.69 18.39 -1.23
C PHE A 91 10.32 19.61 -2.07
N PRO A 92 11.30 20.31 -2.65
CA PRO A 92 11.04 21.39 -3.58
C PRO A 92 10.16 20.93 -4.75
N GLY A 93 9.11 21.71 -5.03
CA GLY A 93 8.21 21.43 -6.15
C GLY A 93 7.00 20.54 -5.85
N TRP A 94 6.90 19.98 -4.63
CA TRP A 94 5.75 19.16 -4.25
C TRP A 94 4.54 20.00 -3.82
N ASP A 95 4.77 21.11 -3.11
CA ASP A 95 3.69 21.96 -2.58
C ASP A 95 2.93 22.75 -3.65
N ASN A 96 3.48 22.89 -4.85
CA ASN A 96 2.92 23.72 -5.92
C ASN A 96 2.52 22.92 -7.16
N ASN A 97 2.31 21.61 -7.01
CA ASN A 97 1.92 20.70 -8.07
C ASN A 97 2.92 20.54 -9.24
N GLN A 98 4.16 20.99 -9.11
CA GLN A 98 5.17 20.79 -10.17
C GLN A 98 5.53 19.33 -10.40
N GLN A 99 5.24 18.47 -9.43
CA GLN A 99 5.45 17.02 -9.48
C GLN A 99 4.14 16.22 -9.65
N TYR A 100 3.05 16.91 -10.05
CA TYR A 100 1.78 16.24 -10.28
C TYR A 100 1.92 15.05 -11.23
N ALA A 101 1.26 13.93 -10.91
CA ALA A 101 1.41 12.64 -11.55
C ALA A 101 2.80 11.97 -11.38
N GLY A 102 3.71 12.55 -10.59
CA GLY A 102 4.94 11.89 -10.13
C GLY A 102 4.64 10.93 -8.99
N GLY A 103 4.45 11.45 -7.80
CA GLY A 103 3.98 10.70 -6.64
C GLY A 103 4.94 9.63 -6.11
N SER A 104 4.36 8.68 -5.41
CA SER A 104 5.02 7.51 -4.85
C SER A 104 4.56 6.25 -5.60
N TRP A 105 5.51 5.42 -6.02
CA TRP A 105 5.29 4.35 -6.98
C TRP A 105 5.40 2.97 -6.36
N ALA A 106 4.49 2.08 -6.78
CA ALA A 106 4.49 0.65 -6.56
C ALA A 106 5.00 0.23 -5.18
N PRO A 107 4.33 0.65 -4.10
CA PRO A 107 4.79 0.42 -2.74
C PRO A 107 4.73 -1.05 -2.35
N SER A 108 5.43 -1.40 -1.28
CA SER A 108 5.21 -2.67 -0.59
C SER A 108 4.90 -2.44 0.87
N ILE A 109 3.91 -3.18 1.38
CA ILE A 109 3.59 -3.26 2.80
C ILE A 109 4.02 -4.63 3.35
N ARG A 110 4.66 -4.64 4.53
CA ARG A 110 5.06 -5.88 5.21
C ARG A 110 4.76 -5.75 6.70
N TYR A 111 4.65 -6.92 7.35
CA TYR A 111 4.52 -6.99 8.80
C TYR A 111 5.70 -7.79 9.36
N HIS A 112 6.54 -7.12 10.14
CA HIS A 112 7.73 -7.69 10.74
C HIS A 112 7.97 -7.04 12.10
N ASP A 113 8.39 -7.83 13.09
CA ASP A 113 8.69 -7.38 14.45
C ASP A 113 7.58 -6.51 15.07
N ASN A 114 6.33 -7.01 14.97
CA ASN A 114 5.11 -6.35 15.48
C ASN A 114 4.85 -4.94 14.92
N LYS A 115 5.40 -4.62 13.73
CA LYS A 115 5.18 -3.35 13.02
C LYS A 115 4.78 -3.60 11.59
N PHE A 116 4.00 -2.69 11.06
CA PHE A 116 3.78 -2.53 9.63
C PHE A 116 4.91 -1.68 9.06
N TRP A 117 5.43 -2.09 7.92
CA TRP A 117 6.52 -1.43 7.20
C TRP A 117 6.06 -1.14 5.79
N VAL A 118 6.28 0.08 5.34
CA VAL A 118 5.98 0.50 3.98
C VAL A 118 7.24 1.01 3.33
N PHE A 119 7.51 0.52 2.12
CA PHE A 119 8.60 0.99 1.27
C PHE A 119 8.02 1.43 -0.07
N PHE A 120 8.50 2.53 -0.59
CA PHE A 120 8.10 3.05 -1.90
C PHE A 120 9.21 3.89 -2.52
N CYS A 121 9.12 4.10 -3.83
CA CYS A 121 10.03 4.99 -4.54
C CYS A 121 9.29 6.23 -5.06
N THR A 122 10.01 7.32 -5.16
CA THR A 122 9.63 8.48 -5.95
C THR A 122 10.55 8.59 -7.18
N PRO A 123 10.10 9.21 -8.29
CA PRO A 123 10.87 9.23 -9.54
C PRO A 123 12.27 9.82 -9.43
N LYS A 124 12.45 10.82 -8.58
CA LYS A 124 13.66 11.64 -8.52
C LYS A 124 14.37 11.61 -7.18
N GLU A 125 13.62 11.52 -6.08
CA GLU A 125 14.19 11.66 -4.74
C GLU A 125 14.74 10.33 -4.23
N GLY A 126 14.06 9.21 -4.49
CA GLY A 126 14.61 7.90 -4.16
C GLY A 126 13.68 6.91 -3.48
N LEU A 127 14.29 6.04 -2.71
CA LEU A 127 13.67 4.99 -1.92
C LEU A 127 13.38 5.50 -0.52
N PHE A 128 12.12 5.41 -0.11
CA PHE A 128 11.63 5.81 1.21
C PHE A 128 11.06 4.65 1.97
N MET A 129 11.04 4.79 3.30
CA MET A 129 10.32 3.90 4.18
C MET A 129 9.58 4.66 5.28
N SER A 130 8.54 4.06 5.80
CA SER A 130 7.85 4.42 7.04
C SER A 130 7.38 3.15 7.76
N ASN A 131 7.15 3.24 9.07
CA ASN A 131 6.59 2.14 9.84
C ASN A 131 5.60 2.61 10.89
N ALA A 132 4.73 1.70 11.33
CA ALA A 132 3.78 1.92 12.41
C ALA A 132 3.49 0.63 13.16
N VAL A 133 3.23 0.73 14.46
CA VAL A 133 2.74 -0.42 15.26
C VAL A 133 1.27 -0.71 14.93
N ASN A 134 0.51 0.33 14.66
CA ASN A 134 -0.90 0.24 14.28
C ASN A 134 -1.08 0.71 12.82
N PRO A 135 -1.73 -0.06 11.94
CA PRO A 135 -1.93 0.33 10.55
C PRO A 135 -2.82 1.58 10.39
N SER A 136 -3.58 1.95 11.42
CA SER A 136 -4.29 3.23 11.49
C SER A 136 -3.39 4.41 11.87
N GLY A 137 -2.09 4.18 12.07
CA GLY A 137 -1.09 5.17 12.48
C GLY A 137 -0.99 5.37 14.00
N PRO A 138 -0.21 6.35 14.45
CA PRO A 138 0.58 7.23 13.60
C PRO A 138 1.73 6.49 12.89
N TRP A 139 1.96 6.84 11.63
CA TRP A 139 3.11 6.38 10.86
C TRP A 139 4.35 7.22 11.22
N SER A 140 5.52 6.60 11.21
CA SER A 140 6.77 7.32 11.43
C SER A 140 6.99 8.37 10.31
N PRO A 141 7.74 9.45 10.58
CA PRO A 141 8.19 10.33 9.51
C PRO A 141 8.87 9.53 8.39
N LEU A 142 8.70 9.98 7.14
CA LEU A 142 9.36 9.35 6.00
C LEU A 142 10.88 9.37 6.18
N HIS A 143 11.49 8.19 6.02
CA HIS A 143 12.93 8.03 6.04
C HIS A 143 13.44 7.76 4.62
N LEU A 144 14.39 8.59 4.14
CA LEU A 144 15.06 8.39 2.87
C LEU A 144 16.15 7.32 3.02
N VAL A 145 15.86 6.10 2.58
CA VAL A 145 16.78 4.94 2.66
C VAL A 145 17.93 5.07 1.66
N LYS A 146 17.63 5.53 0.45
CA LYS A 146 18.62 5.74 -0.61
C LYS A 146 18.19 6.88 -1.52
N LYS A 147 19.04 7.88 -1.68
CA LYS A 147 18.87 8.91 -2.71
C LYS A 147 19.26 8.30 -4.06
N VAL A 148 18.29 8.16 -4.96
CA VAL A 148 18.46 7.53 -6.27
C VAL A 148 17.28 7.85 -7.16
N GLU A 149 17.52 7.99 -8.46
CA GLU A 149 16.45 8.22 -9.43
C GLU A 149 16.01 6.92 -10.09
N LYS A 150 14.73 6.87 -10.46
CA LYS A 150 14.16 5.81 -11.31
C LYS A 150 14.23 4.39 -10.73
N TRP A 151 14.27 4.24 -9.42
CA TRP A 151 13.99 2.96 -8.80
C TRP A 151 12.49 2.80 -8.61
N GLU A 152 12.01 1.56 -8.68
CA GLU A 152 10.62 1.23 -8.47
C GLU A 152 10.44 -0.17 -7.86
N ASP A 153 9.23 -0.49 -7.44
CA ASP A 153 8.82 -1.80 -6.91
C ASP A 153 9.64 -2.28 -5.70
N PRO A 154 9.94 -1.44 -4.71
CA PRO A 154 10.75 -1.87 -3.59
C PRO A 154 9.97 -2.88 -2.74
N CYS A 155 10.56 -4.06 -2.51
CA CYS A 155 9.98 -5.10 -1.69
C CYS A 155 10.93 -5.50 -0.59
N PRO A 156 10.71 -5.07 0.67
CA PRO A 156 11.51 -5.50 1.79
C PRO A 156 11.16 -6.95 2.18
N PHE A 157 12.14 -7.67 2.65
CA PHE A 157 12.01 -9.03 3.15
C PHE A 157 12.97 -9.23 4.32
N TRP A 158 12.47 -9.72 5.46
CA TRP A 158 13.27 -10.12 6.62
C TRP A 158 13.26 -11.64 6.70
N ASP A 159 14.44 -12.23 6.70
CA ASP A 159 14.60 -13.68 6.83
C ASP A 159 14.66 -14.11 8.31
N GLU A 160 14.47 -15.39 8.53
CA GLU A 160 14.47 -16.03 9.86
C GLU A 160 15.84 -15.98 10.55
N ASP A 161 16.92 -15.84 9.78
CA ASP A 161 18.29 -15.67 10.29
C ASP A 161 18.61 -14.24 10.75
N GLY A 162 17.62 -13.32 10.63
CA GLY A 162 17.74 -11.92 10.99
C GLY A 162 18.34 -11.03 9.90
N GLN A 163 18.73 -11.59 8.75
CA GLN A 163 19.19 -10.77 7.62
C GLN A 163 17.98 -10.19 6.88
N ALA A 164 18.02 -8.89 6.63
CA ALA A 164 17.02 -8.21 5.82
C ALA A 164 17.52 -7.97 4.40
N TYR A 165 16.59 -7.96 3.46
CA TYR A 165 16.82 -7.75 2.03
C TYR A 165 15.82 -6.74 1.47
N LEU A 166 16.16 -6.11 0.35
CA LEU A 166 15.27 -5.30 -0.46
C LEU A 166 15.39 -5.70 -1.92
N GLY A 167 14.33 -6.25 -2.48
CA GLY A 167 14.20 -6.42 -3.93
C GLY A 167 13.69 -5.16 -4.58
N ARG A 168 14.06 -4.92 -5.82
CA ARG A 168 13.57 -3.79 -6.62
C ARG A 168 13.70 -4.01 -8.11
N SER A 169 12.96 -3.23 -8.87
CA SER A 169 13.16 -3.02 -10.29
C SER A 169 13.67 -1.60 -10.59
N ARG A 170 13.54 -1.17 -11.83
CA ARG A 170 13.90 0.14 -12.33
C ARG A 170 12.85 0.64 -13.30
N HIS A 171 12.53 1.92 -13.27
CA HIS A 171 11.61 2.56 -14.20
C HIS A 171 11.96 2.26 -15.66
N GLY A 172 10.98 1.76 -16.39
CA GLY A 172 11.15 1.24 -17.72
C GLY A 172 11.64 -0.21 -17.78
N ALA A 173 11.49 -0.90 -16.63
CA ALA A 173 11.71 -2.32 -16.40
C ALA A 173 13.15 -2.81 -16.30
N GLY A 174 13.34 -3.88 -15.51
CA GLY A 174 14.47 -4.73 -15.21
C GLY A 174 15.87 -4.18 -15.30
N PRO A 175 16.91 -4.82 -14.78
CA PRO A 175 16.90 -6.11 -14.09
C PRO A 175 16.31 -6.03 -12.69
N ILE A 176 15.89 -7.19 -12.15
CA ILE A 176 15.52 -7.30 -10.74
C ILE A 176 16.79 -7.45 -9.91
N ILE A 177 16.92 -6.58 -8.93
CA ILE A 177 18.11 -6.52 -8.05
C ILE A 177 17.68 -6.70 -6.61
N ILE A 178 18.42 -7.54 -5.87
CA ILE A 178 18.23 -7.73 -4.44
C ILE A 178 19.44 -7.15 -3.71
N HIS A 179 19.19 -6.29 -2.76
CA HIS A 179 20.16 -5.69 -1.84
C HIS A 179 20.09 -6.36 -0.47
N LYS A 180 21.21 -6.46 0.22
CA LYS A 180 21.19 -6.61 1.68
C LYS A 180 20.75 -5.29 2.30
N MET A 181 19.88 -5.38 3.31
CA MET A 181 19.33 -4.24 4.02
C MET A 181 19.65 -4.38 5.52
N SER A 182 19.76 -3.26 6.23
CA SER A 182 19.85 -3.27 7.69
C SER A 182 18.53 -3.78 8.28
N ALA A 183 18.58 -4.48 9.41
CA ALA A 183 17.39 -5.06 10.04
C ALA A 183 16.32 -4.00 10.41
N ASP A 184 16.76 -2.78 10.70
CA ASP A 184 15.89 -1.63 10.97
C ASP A 184 15.34 -0.94 9.69
N GLY A 185 15.61 -1.49 8.50
CA GLY A 185 15.12 -0.99 7.22
C GLY A 185 15.65 0.37 6.77
N THR A 186 16.59 0.96 7.53
CA THR A 186 16.98 2.37 7.30
C THR A 186 18.05 2.57 6.23
N ARG A 187 18.76 1.51 5.80
CA ARG A 187 19.83 1.61 4.81
C ARG A 187 20.08 0.31 4.06
N LEU A 188 20.59 0.42 2.86
CA LEU A 188 21.13 -0.70 2.09
C LEU A 188 22.59 -0.92 2.49
N LEU A 189 23.00 -2.18 2.54
CA LEU A 189 24.33 -2.60 3.03
C LEU A 189 25.29 -2.96 1.89
N ASP A 190 24.80 -3.04 0.65
CA ASP A 190 25.58 -3.37 -0.54
C ASP A 190 25.03 -2.64 -1.78
N GLU A 191 25.67 -2.84 -2.92
CA GLU A 191 25.20 -2.30 -4.21
C GLU A 191 24.14 -3.17 -4.87
N GLY A 192 23.82 -4.32 -4.28
CA GLY A 192 22.83 -5.27 -4.76
C GLY A 192 23.35 -6.23 -5.82
N MET A 193 22.63 -7.35 -5.94
CA MET A 193 22.93 -8.40 -6.90
C MET A 193 21.76 -8.54 -7.88
N THR A 194 22.05 -8.57 -9.17
CA THR A 194 21.08 -8.92 -10.19
C THR A 194 20.69 -10.39 -10.04
N VAL A 195 19.42 -10.66 -9.79
CA VAL A 195 18.88 -12.02 -9.64
C VAL A 195 18.05 -12.48 -10.83
N TYR A 196 17.54 -11.53 -11.61
CA TYR A 196 16.79 -11.83 -12.81
C TYR A 196 16.93 -10.71 -13.85
N THR A 197 16.97 -11.11 -15.11
CA THR A 197 16.90 -10.21 -16.27
C THR A 197 15.95 -10.83 -17.29
N GLY A 198 14.85 -10.17 -17.56
CA GLY A 198 13.84 -10.59 -18.53
C GLY A 198 13.29 -9.41 -19.29
N PRO A 199 12.43 -9.67 -20.30
CA PRO A 199 11.82 -8.62 -21.10
C PRO A 199 10.82 -7.84 -20.23
N VAL A 200 11.12 -6.59 -19.91
CA VAL A 200 10.24 -5.70 -19.13
C VAL A 200 9.84 -6.33 -17.78
N ALA A 201 10.83 -6.79 -17.00
CA ALA A 201 10.61 -7.36 -15.67
C ALA A 201 10.49 -6.26 -14.62
N GLU A 202 9.41 -6.28 -13.83
CA GLU A 202 9.08 -5.26 -12.82
C GLU A 202 8.24 -5.86 -11.68
N GLY A 203 7.60 -5.05 -10.83
CA GLY A 203 6.61 -5.49 -9.85
C GLY A 203 7.14 -6.43 -8.78
N THR A 204 8.39 -6.28 -8.38
CA THR A 204 9.12 -7.19 -7.50
C THR A 204 8.40 -7.49 -6.20
N LYS A 205 8.06 -8.77 -5.96
CA LYS A 205 7.54 -9.25 -4.66
C LYS A 205 8.34 -10.48 -4.21
N ILE A 206 8.85 -10.43 -2.98
CA ILE A 206 9.64 -11.49 -2.36
C ILE A 206 8.87 -12.07 -1.18
N PHE A 207 8.80 -13.38 -1.10
CA PHE A 207 8.24 -14.09 0.05
C PHE A 207 8.89 -15.46 0.22
N LYS A 208 8.77 -16.03 1.43
CA LYS A 208 9.26 -17.38 1.76
C LYS A 208 8.07 -18.28 2.08
N LYS A 209 8.07 -19.46 1.52
CA LYS A 209 7.05 -20.48 1.78
C LYS A 209 7.68 -21.88 1.69
N ASP A 210 7.38 -22.72 2.66
CA ASP A 210 7.83 -24.13 2.70
C ASP A 210 9.35 -24.29 2.54
N GLY A 211 10.14 -23.34 3.10
CA GLY A 211 11.60 -23.32 3.02
C GLY A 211 12.18 -22.78 1.71
N TYR A 212 11.35 -22.41 0.75
CA TYR A 212 11.76 -21.84 -0.54
C TYR A 212 11.52 -20.32 -0.58
N TYR A 213 12.43 -19.61 -1.27
CA TYR A 213 12.26 -18.20 -1.60
C TYR A 213 11.60 -18.07 -2.96
N TYR A 214 10.59 -17.24 -3.01
CA TYR A 214 9.87 -16.94 -4.24
C TYR A 214 10.08 -15.48 -4.61
N LEU A 215 10.40 -15.27 -5.87
CA LEU A 215 10.42 -13.97 -6.53
C LEU A 215 9.24 -13.95 -7.52
N SER A 216 8.21 -13.17 -7.22
CA SER A 216 7.09 -12.94 -8.14
C SER A 216 7.31 -11.63 -8.87
N ILE A 217 7.23 -11.68 -10.18
CA ILE A 217 7.40 -10.53 -11.08
C ILE A 217 6.42 -10.62 -12.26
N PRO A 218 5.80 -9.54 -12.69
CA PRO A 218 5.21 -9.46 -14.02
C PRO A 218 6.27 -9.19 -15.08
N GLU A 219 5.98 -9.60 -16.31
CA GLU A 219 6.78 -9.31 -17.48
C GLU A 219 5.92 -8.75 -18.61
N GLY A 220 6.52 -8.01 -19.54
CA GLY A 220 5.84 -7.46 -20.69
C GLY A 220 5.38 -6.02 -20.56
N GLY A 221 5.34 -5.48 -19.34
CA GLY A 221 4.92 -4.11 -19.04
C GLY A 221 3.43 -3.84 -19.32
N VAL A 222 2.97 -2.66 -18.96
CA VAL A 222 1.56 -2.25 -19.02
C VAL A 222 0.97 -2.20 -20.45
N GLY A 223 1.81 -2.13 -21.47
CA GLY A 223 1.37 -1.97 -22.86
C GLY A 223 1.07 -3.28 -23.59
N THR A 224 1.47 -4.42 -23.08
CA THR A 224 1.36 -5.71 -23.79
C THR A 224 0.13 -6.53 -23.39
N GLY A 225 -0.49 -6.19 -22.26
CA GLY A 225 -1.57 -7.00 -21.70
C GLY A 225 -1.10 -8.40 -21.28
N TRP A 226 -1.94 -9.13 -20.65
CA TRP A 226 -1.73 -10.51 -20.19
C TRP A 226 -2.62 -11.46 -20.96
#